data_f1fb4ffb75585a40043f268e8e290d7a
#
_entry.id   f1fb4ffb75585a40043f268e8e290d7a
#
_cell.length_a   1.000
_cell.length_b   1.000
_cell.length_c   1.000
_cell.angle_alpha   90.00
_cell.angle_beta   90.00
_cell.angle_gamma   90.00
#
_symmetry.space_group_name_H-M   'P 1'
#
loop_
_entity.id
_entity.type
_entity.pdbx_description
1 polymer ?
#
loop_
_entity_poly.entity_id
_entity_poly.type
_entity_poly.pdbx_seq_one_letter_code
_entity_poly.pdbx_strand_id
1 'polypeptide(L)'
;MNTTRPAIVTDFSLVDGLSQTKTPLRRTISAMADMYADREAARRLAEEDVLVYEFFDAGVPESSGEVAYGTSIVYPGKVGDEYFMTKGHFHSVLDTAEIYYCLRGRGIMMMENPEGDVQWEELTPGTAVYVPGRYAHRSINTSPDEQLITFFAFPGHAGHDYGTIESKGFRKIVVERDGAPAVLDNPRWAQ
;
A
#
# COMPACT_ATOMS: atom_id res chain seq x y z
N MET A 1 9.85 -39.14 5.95
CA MET A 1 10.62 -37.87 5.97
C MET A 1 10.03 -36.98 7.02
N ASN A 2 10.85 -36.41 7.91
CA ASN A 2 10.35 -35.51 8.96
C ASN A 2 9.95 -34.18 8.30
N THR A 3 8.66 -33.85 8.26
CA THR A 3 8.09 -32.65 7.61
C THR A 3 7.93 -31.48 8.57
N THR A 4 8.60 -31.51 9.73
CA THR A 4 8.56 -30.39 10.69
C THR A 4 9.25 -29.17 10.09
N ARG A 5 8.49 -28.09 9.89
CA ARG A 5 9.03 -26.78 9.55
C ARG A 5 9.16 -25.94 10.84
N PRO A 6 10.25 -25.18 11.02
CA PRO A 6 10.37 -24.29 12.14
C PRO A 6 9.35 -23.15 12.03
N ALA A 7 8.89 -22.65 13.17
CA ALA A 7 8.13 -21.41 13.21
C ALA A 7 8.99 -20.23 12.73
N ILE A 8 8.40 -19.33 11.94
CA ILE A 8 9.03 -18.07 11.54
C ILE A 8 8.63 -17.02 12.60
N VAL A 9 9.62 -16.39 13.19
CA VAL A 9 9.41 -15.29 14.14
C VAL A 9 9.98 -14.02 13.51
N THR A 10 9.15 -12.98 13.41
CA THR A 10 9.56 -11.67 12.91
C THR A 10 9.14 -10.62 13.93
N ASP A 11 10.05 -9.71 14.22
CA ASP A 11 9.79 -8.55 15.06
C ASP A 11 9.29 -7.38 14.22
N PHE A 12 8.31 -6.67 14.74
CA PHE A 12 7.89 -5.37 14.20
C PHE A 12 7.67 -4.41 15.35
N SER A 13 8.32 -3.25 15.28
CA SER A 13 8.11 -2.19 16.26
C SER A 13 6.71 -1.60 16.12
N LEU A 14 5.96 -1.55 17.21
CA LEU A 14 4.64 -0.91 17.24
C LEU A 14 4.71 0.62 17.15
N VAL A 15 5.90 1.20 17.32
CA VAL A 15 6.11 2.65 17.29
C VAL A 15 6.33 3.17 15.88
N ASP A 16 7.14 2.46 15.09
CA ASP A 16 7.57 2.90 13.75
C ASP A 16 7.40 1.84 12.65
N GLY A 17 6.92 0.64 13.00
CA GLY A 17 6.69 -0.45 12.04
C GLY A 17 7.95 -1.14 11.53
N LEU A 18 9.14 -0.70 11.98
CA LEU A 18 10.42 -1.23 11.52
C LEU A 18 10.69 -2.63 12.09
N SER A 19 11.38 -3.44 11.32
CA SER A 19 11.94 -4.72 11.76
C SER A 19 13.45 -4.58 11.92
N GLN A 20 14.00 -5.19 12.98
CA GLN A 20 15.45 -5.29 13.15
C GLN A 20 16.03 -6.53 12.47
N THR A 21 15.19 -7.48 12.10
CA THR A 21 15.60 -8.77 11.53
C THR A 21 15.34 -8.86 10.02
N LYS A 22 14.61 -7.91 9.45
CA LYS A 22 14.26 -7.86 8.02
C LYS A 22 14.77 -6.58 7.36
N THR A 23 15.15 -6.68 6.09
CA THR A 23 15.51 -5.54 5.26
C THR A 23 14.27 -5.03 4.54
N PRO A 24 13.97 -3.73 4.59
CA PRO A 24 12.80 -3.19 3.90
C PRO A 24 12.98 -3.14 2.39
N LEU A 25 11.89 -3.29 1.68
CA LEU A 25 11.77 -2.81 0.30
C LEU A 25 11.27 -1.37 0.32
N ARG A 26 12.03 -0.47 -0.31
CA ARG A 26 11.78 0.97 -0.32
C ARG A 26 11.26 1.45 -1.66
N ARG A 27 10.38 2.43 -1.63
CA ARG A 27 9.92 3.15 -2.82
C ARG A 27 10.01 4.65 -2.58
N THR A 28 10.76 5.29 -3.44
CA THR A 28 10.93 6.74 -3.46
C THR A 28 10.07 7.37 -4.57
N ILE A 29 9.97 8.68 -4.57
CA ILE A 29 9.24 9.40 -5.61
C ILE A 29 9.76 9.08 -7.01
N SER A 30 11.07 8.92 -7.19
CA SER A 30 11.65 8.59 -8.51
C SER A 30 11.09 7.28 -9.09
N ALA A 31 10.80 6.30 -8.21
CA ALA A 31 10.20 5.02 -8.60
C ALA A 31 8.66 5.08 -8.80
N MET A 32 8.02 6.19 -8.43
CA MET A 32 6.57 6.33 -8.40
C MET A 32 6.05 7.57 -9.14
N ALA A 33 6.92 8.41 -9.70
CA ALA A 33 6.54 9.71 -10.27
C ALA A 33 5.41 9.61 -11.31
N ASP A 34 5.43 8.56 -12.11
CA ASP A 34 4.41 8.32 -13.13
C ASP A 34 3.04 7.87 -12.59
N MET A 35 2.93 7.60 -11.29
CA MET A 35 1.68 7.17 -10.66
C MET A 35 0.84 8.34 -10.15
N TYR A 36 1.45 9.52 -9.95
CA TYR A 36 0.78 10.72 -9.47
C TYR A 36 0.14 11.51 -10.61
N ALA A 37 -0.96 12.21 -10.31
CA ALA A 37 -1.68 13.04 -11.30
C ALA A 37 -0.85 14.28 -11.70
N ASP A 38 -0.24 14.97 -10.72
CA ASP A 38 0.66 16.08 -10.97
C ASP A 38 2.08 15.60 -11.27
N ARG A 39 2.33 15.36 -12.56
CA ARG A 39 3.62 14.87 -13.05
C ARG A 39 4.76 15.87 -12.89
N GLU A 40 4.46 17.15 -12.89
CA GLU A 40 5.48 18.19 -12.73
C GLU A 40 5.94 18.27 -11.26
N ALA A 41 5.00 18.27 -10.32
CA ALA A 41 5.33 18.18 -8.90
C ALA A 41 6.08 16.87 -8.57
N ALA A 42 5.66 15.74 -9.17
CA ALA A 42 6.35 14.46 -9.00
C ALA A 42 7.80 14.51 -9.48
N ARG A 43 8.08 15.10 -10.65
CA ARG A 43 9.45 15.23 -11.18
C ARG A 43 10.33 16.10 -10.28
N ARG A 44 9.80 17.21 -9.77
CA ARG A 44 10.56 18.07 -8.82
C ARG A 44 10.95 17.32 -7.57
N LEU A 45 10.01 16.58 -6.96
CA LEU A 45 10.29 15.77 -5.76
C LEU A 45 11.20 14.56 -6.06
N ALA A 46 11.19 14.05 -7.29
CA ALA A 46 12.08 12.97 -7.70
C ALA A 46 13.57 13.37 -7.71
N GLU A 47 13.88 14.67 -7.88
CA GLU A 47 15.25 15.19 -7.79
C GLU A 47 15.81 15.06 -6.36
N GLU A 48 14.94 15.13 -5.35
CA GLU A 48 15.29 14.93 -3.93
C GLU A 48 15.23 13.47 -3.51
N ASP A 49 14.71 12.60 -4.37
CA ASP A 49 14.50 11.15 -4.16
C ASP A 49 13.79 10.83 -2.83
N VAL A 50 12.73 11.59 -2.52
CA VAL A 50 11.98 11.50 -1.27
C VAL A 50 11.40 10.10 -1.09
N LEU A 51 11.59 9.51 0.10
CA LEU A 51 11.02 8.22 0.47
C LEU A 51 9.50 8.35 0.68
N VAL A 52 8.73 7.55 -0.07
CA VAL A 52 7.27 7.53 -0.01
C VAL A 52 6.78 6.45 0.94
N TYR A 53 7.27 5.22 0.75
CA TYR A 53 6.94 4.12 1.63
C TYR A 53 8.02 3.04 1.65
N GLU A 54 7.98 2.23 2.68
CA GLU A 54 8.73 0.99 2.77
C GLU A 54 7.86 -0.12 3.36
N PHE A 55 8.22 -1.36 3.09
CA PHE A 55 7.55 -2.50 3.69
C PHE A 55 8.54 -3.61 4.02
N PHE A 56 8.21 -4.37 5.03
CA PHE A 56 8.96 -5.52 5.53
C PHE A 56 8.14 -6.78 5.30
N ASP A 57 8.71 -7.71 4.57
CA ASP A 57 8.14 -9.04 4.34
C ASP A 57 8.75 -10.05 5.34
N ALA A 58 7.92 -10.88 5.94
CA ALA A 58 8.39 -11.93 6.85
C ALA A 58 9.22 -13.01 6.15
N GLY A 59 9.15 -13.10 4.81
CA GLY A 59 9.89 -14.08 4.02
C GLY A 59 9.32 -15.49 4.12
N VAL A 60 8.00 -15.59 4.23
CA VAL A 60 7.29 -16.88 4.17
C VAL A 60 7.31 -17.40 2.73
N PRO A 61 7.39 -18.74 2.49
CA PRO A 61 7.36 -19.27 1.13
C PRO A 61 6.09 -18.88 0.35
N GLU A 62 6.27 -18.46 -0.90
CA GLU A 62 5.19 -18.08 -1.81
C GLU A 62 4.49 -19.33 -2.38
N SER A 63 3.77 -20.06 -1.53
CA SER A 63 3.11 -21.30 -1.91
C SER A 63 1.74 -21.47 -1.27
N SER A 64 0.92 -22.36 -1.86
CA SER A 64 -0.39 -22.68 -1.30
C SER A 64 -0.27 -23.30 0.09
N GLY A 65 -1.14 -22.86 1.00
CA GLY A 65 -1.15 -23.28 2.40
C GLY A 65 -0.26 -22.44 3.32
N GLU A 66 0.53 -21.51 2.77
CA GLU A 66 1.31 -20.53 3.54
C GLU A 66 0.55 -19.20 3.64
N VAL A 67 0.91 -18.39 4.65
CA VAL A 67 0.38 -17.04 4.86
C VAL A 67 1.55 -16.08 4.86
N ALA A 68 1.65 -15.24 3.81
CA ALA A 68 2.58 -14.13 3.77
C ALA A 68 2.08 -13.01 4.67
N TYR A 69 2.99 -12.32 5.36
CA TYR A 69 2.64 -11.20 6.24
C TYR A 69 3.82 -10.25 6.40
N GLY A 70 3.52 -9.05 6.87
CA GLY A 70 4.53 -8.04 7.12
C GLY A 70 3.96 -6.73 7.62
N THR A 71 4.76 -5.68 7.56
CA THR A 71 4.35 -4.30 7.85
C THR A 71 4.62 -3.39 6.65
N SER A 72 3.74 -2.42 6.46
CA SER A 72 3.90 -1.34 5.49
C SER A 72 3.88 0.01 6.22
N ILE A 73 4.80 0.89 5.86
CA ILE A 73 4.98 2.21 6.43
C ILE A 73 4.88 3.22 5.29
N VAL A 74 3.80 4.01 5.27
CA VAL A 74 3.65 5.12 4.32
C VAL A 74 3.99 6.42 5.05
N TYR A 75 4.98 7.13 4.55
CA TYR A 75 5.44 8.39 5.14
C TYR A 75 4.43 9.52 4.89
N PRO A 76 4.38 10.55 5.75
CA PRO A 76 3.56 11.72 5.47
C PRO A 76 4.14 12.51 4.32
N GLY A 77 3.28 13.05 3.46
CA GLY A 77 3.69 13.87 2.34
C GLY A 77 2.67 13.86 1.20
N LYS A 78 2.93 14.71 0.20
CA LYS A 78 2.05 14.90 -0.96
C LYS A 78 2.89 15.20 -2.20
N VAL A 79 2.32 14.85 -3.36
CA VAL A 79 2.75 15.32 -4.68
C VAL A 79 1.69 16.28 -5.20
N GLY A 80 1.99 17.58 -5.23
CA GLY A 80 0.94 18.57 -5.35
C GLY A 80 -0.03 18.44 -4.18
N ASP A 81 -1.29 18.18 -4.48
CA ASP A 81 -2.32 17.93 -3.46
C ASP A 81 -2.55 16.44 -3.17
N GLU A 82 -2.00 15.52 -3.98
CA GLU A 82 -2.21 14.08 -3.86
C GLU A 82 -1.32 13.48 -2.77
N TYR A 83 -1.95 12.78 -1.81
CA TYR A 83 -1.25 12.17 -0.67
C TYR A 83 -0.30 11.05 -1.08
N PHE A 84 0.76 10.85 -0.29
CA PHE A 84 1.65 9.70 -0.42
C PHE A 84 0.90 8.39 -0.20
N MET A 85 1.28 7.39 -1.00
CA MET A 85 0.56 6.13 -1.10
C MET A 85 1.50 4.98 -1.44
N THR A 86 1.09 3.76 -1.15
CA THR A 86 1.73 2.59 -1.74
C THR A 86 1.39 2.50 -3.24
N LYS A 87 2.21 1.78 -4.00
CA LYS A 87 2.01 1.58 -5.44
C LYS A 87 0.63 1.00 -5.75
N GLY A 88 0.21 0.03 -4.93
CA GLY A 88 -1.00 -0.75 -5.15
C GLY A 88 -0.81 -1.80 -6.25
N HIS A 89 -1.61 -2.86 -6.18
CA HIS A 89 -1.54 -4.00 -7.09
C HIS A 89 -2.83 -4.83 -7.02
N PHE A 90 -3.05 -5.65 -8.03
CA PHE A 90 -3.90 -6.82 -7.93
C PHE A 90 -3.08 -8.01 -7.44
N HIS A 91 -3.72 -9.02 -6.88
CA HIS A 91 -3.07 -10.31 -6.74
C HIS A 91 -2.99 -11.03 -8.11
N SER A 92 -1.88 -11.74 -8.37
CA SER A 92 -1.77 -12.56 -9.57
C SER A 92 -2.79 -13.69 -9.57
N VAL A 93 -3.07 -14.27 -8.38
CA VAL A 93 -4.22 -15.15 -8.15
C VAL A 93 -5.37 -14.29 -7.70
N LEU A 94 -6.16 -13.82 -8.66
CA LEU A 94 -7.12 -12.73 -8.51
C LEU A 94 -8.15 -12.96 -7.39
N ASP A 95 -8.58 -14.19 -7.14
CA ASP A 95 -9.60 -14.52 -6.13
C ASP A 95 -9.05 -14.64 -4.69
N THR A 96 -7.80 -14.24 -4.45
CA THR A 96 -7.21 -14.22 -3.11
C THR A 96 -7.46 -12.90 -2.41
N ALA A 97 -7.81 -12.97 -1.14
CA ALA A 97 -8.07 -11.82 -0.28
C ALA A 97 -6.85 -11.46 0.57
N GLU A 98 -6.87 -10.25 1.12
CA GLU A 98 -5.84 -9.75 2.02
C GLU A 98 -6.47 -9.03 3.21
N ILE A 99 -5.80 -9.01 4.35
CA ILE A 99 -6.20 -8.23 5.52
C ILE A 99 -5.13 -7.21 5.86
N TYR A 100 -5.55 -6.00 6.17
CA TYR A 100 -4.72 -4.95 6.75
C TYR A 100 -5.22 -4.60 8.13
N TYR A 101 -4.30 -4.43 9.06
CA TYR A 101 -4.60 -3.95 10.41
C TYR A 101 -3.78 -2.68 10.67
N CYS A 102 -4.45 -1.57 10.94
CA CYS A 102 -3.78 -0.30 11.21
C CYS A 102 -3.20 -0.30 12.63
N LEU A 103 -1.89 -0.12 12.69
CA LEU A 103 -1.13 -0.03 13.95
C LEU A 103 -1.00 1.42 14.41
N ARG A 104 -0.80 2.36 13.46
CA ARG A 104 -0.53 3.76 13.77
C ARG A 104 -0.90 4.67 12.58
N GLY A 105 -1.12 5.95 12.89
CA GLY A 105 -1.41 6.98 11.90
C GLY A 105 -2.87 6.97 11.43
N ARG A 106 -3.13 7.72 10.38
CA ARG A 106 -4.45 7.82 9.76
C ARG A 106 -4.31 7.78 8.25
N GLY A 107 -5.17 7.03 7.59
CA GLY A 107 -5.11 6.91 6.15
C GLY A 107 -6.38 6.33 5.54
N ILE A 108 -6.27 5.97 4.28
CA ILE A 108 -7.34 5.36 3.49
C ILE A 108 -6.80 4.10 2.83
N MET A 109 -7.54 3.00 2.93
CA MET A 109 -7.39 1.84 2.07
C MET A 109 -8.29 2.04 0.85
N MET A 110 -7.70 2.29 -0.31
CA MET A 110 -8.40 2.39 -1.59
C MET A 110 -8.40 1.02 -2.26
N MET A 111 -9.56 0.60 -2.77
CA MET A 111 -9.76 -0.69 -3.43
C MET A 111 -10.54 -0.51 -4.72
N GLU A 112 -10.16 -1.22 -5.79
CA GLU A 112 -10.97 -1.26 -7.02
C GLU A 112 -10.88 -2.63 -7.70
N ASN A 113 -11.96 -3.08 -8.31
CA ASN A 113 -11.99 -4.31 -9.09
C ASN A 113 -11.86 -4.04 -10.61
N PRO A 114 -11.60 -5.08 -11.44
CA PRO A 114 -11.50 -4.90 -12.89
C PRO A 114 -12.76 -4.33 -13.53
N GLU A 115 -13.92 -4.59 -12.95
CA GLU A 115 -15.22 -4.13 -13.44
C GLU A 115 -15.47 -2.63 -13.16
N GLY A 116 -14.65 -2.02 -12.29
CA GLY A 116 -14.69 -0.59 -12.00
C GLY A 116 -15.46 -0.22 -10.74
N ASP A 117 -15.81 -1.19 -9.91
CA ASP A 117 -16.29 -0.91 -8.57
C ASP A 117 -15.12 -0.40 -7.71
N VAL A 118 -15.29 0.78 -7.13
CA VAL A 118 -14.28 1.44 -6.29
C VAL A 118 -14.83 1.62 -4.89
N GLN A 119 -14.08 1.14 -3.91
CA GLN A 119 -14.39 1.25 -2.50
C GLN A 119 -13.21 1.85 -1.75
N TRP A 120 -13.46 2.48 -0.62
CA TRP A 120 -12.40 2.95 0.28
C TRP A 120 -12.88 2.95 1.73
N GLU A 121 -11.94 2.63 2.62
CA GLU A 121 -12.19 2.56 4.05
C GLU A 121 -11.12 3.35 4.81
N GLU A 122 -11.52 3.96 5.91
CA GLU A 122 -10.57 4.65 6.78
C GLU A 122 -9.68 3.66 7.54
N LEU A 123 -8.39 3.98 7.57
CA LEU A 123 -7.39 3.31 8.39
C LEU A 123 -7.10 4.18 9.62
N THR A 124 -7.49 3.70 10.78
CA THR A 124 -7.15 4.30 12.08
C THR A 124 -6.66 3.20 13.04
N PRO A 125 -5.82 3.54 14.05
CA PRO A 125 -5.28 2.53 14.94
C PRO A 125 -6.35 1.61 15.53
N GLY A 126 -6.17 0.30 15.35
CA GLY A 126 -7.12 -0.72 15.79
C GLY A 126 -8.14 -1.15 14.75
N THR A 127 -8.21 -0.50 13.57
CA THR A 127 -9.10 -0.96 12.48
C THR A 127 -8.47 -2.08 11.67
N ALA A 128 -9.27 -3.07 11.32
CA ALA A 128 -8.92 -4.11 10.35
C ALA A 128 -9.74 -3.91 9.08
N VAL A 129 -9.08 -3.83 7.93
CA VAL A 129 -9.73 -3.76 6.62
C VAL A 129 -9.51 -5.08 5.90
N TYR A 130 -10.61 -5.73 5.53
CA TYR A 130 -10.59 -6.91 4.66
C TYR A 130 -10.69 -6.46 3.21
N VAL A 131 -9.67 -6.76 2.43
CA VAL A 131 -9.65 -6.56 0.98
C VAL A 131 -10.17 -7.83 0.31
N PRO A 132 -11.34 -7.82 -0.33
CA PRO A 132 -11.88 -8.99 -1.01
C PRO A 132 -10.97 -9.42 -2.16
N GLY A 133 -11.03 -10.71 -2.52
CA GLY A 133 -10.45 -11.17 -3.78
C GLY A 133 -10.96 -10.35 -4.96
N ARG A 134 -10.16 -10.22 -6.03
CA ARG A 134 -10.41 -9.41 -7.24
C ARG A 134 -10.23 -7.89 -7.08
N TYR A 135 -9.90 -7.39 -5.89
CA TYR A 135 -9.66 -5.96 -5.70
C TYR A 135 -8.17 -5.64 -5.66
N ALA A 136 -7.73 -4.78 -6.58
CA ALA A 136 -6.49 -4.03 -6.39
C ALA A 136 -6.65 -3.12 -5.17
N HIS A 137 -5.57 -2.91 -4.46
CA HIS A 137 -5.63 -2.10 -3.24
C HIS A 137 -4.35 -1.32 -3.01
N ARG A 138 -4.46 -0.21 -2.28
CA ARG A 138 -3.34 0.63 -1.82
C ARG A 138 -3.67 1.34 -0.52
N SER A 139 -2.65 1.52 0.31
CA SER A 139 -2.71 2.37 1.49
C SER A 139 -2.29 3.80 1.12
N ILE A 140 -3.02 4.80 1.61
CA ILE A 140 -2.78 6.22 1.37
C ILE A 140 -2.68 6.89 2.74
N ASN A 141 -1.58 7.59 3.01
CA ASN A 141 -1.39 8.29 4.28
C ASN A 141 -2.00 9.68 4.21
N THR A 142 -3.02 9.94 5.03
CA THR A 142 -3.71 11.24 5.10
C THR A 142 -3.30 12.05 6.33
N SER A 143 -2.36 11.56 7.15
CA SER A 143 -1.79 12.35 8.26
C SER A 143 -0.84 13.42 7.74
N PRO A 144 -0.85 14.62 8.32
CA PRO A 144 0.05 15.68 7.89
C PRO A 144 1.52 15.44 8.29
N ASP A 145 1.75 14.74 9.40
CA ASP A 145 3.06 14.63 10.06
C ASP A 145 3.34 13.24 10.67
N GLU A 146 2.41 12.30 10.60
CA GLU A 146 2.53 10.97 11.17
C GLU A 146 2.58 9.89 10.10
N GLN A 147 3.41 8.88 10.30
CA GLN A 147 3.47 7.70 9.44
C GLN A 147 2.18 6.87 9.57
N LEU A 148 1.67 6.36 8.45
CA LEU A 148 0.66 5.32 8.44
C LEU A 148 1.36 3.97 8.48
N ILE A 149 1.15 3.23 9.56
CA ILE A 149 1.74 1.91 9.75
C ILE A 149 0.64 0.86 9.77
N THR A 150 0.75 -0.11 8.89
CA THR A 150 -0.19 -1.23 8.79
C THR A 150 0.56 -2.55 8.87
N PHE A 151 -0.04 -3.53 9.54
CA PHE A 151 0.28 -4.94 9.38
C PHE A 151 -0.60 -5.51 8.27
N PHE A 152 -0.05 -6.37 7.42
CA PHE A 152 -0.79 -7.05 6.37
C PHE A 152 -0.57 -8.56 6.41
N ALA A 153 -1.57 -9.32 5.92
CA ALA A 153 -1.46 -10.76 5.74
C ALA A 153 -2.34 -11.24 4.58
N PHE A 154 -1.76 -12.10 3.73
CA PHE A 154 -2.42 -12.65 2.55
C PHE A 154 -1.95 -14.09 2.25
N PRO A 155 -2.66 -14.87 1.41
CA PRO A 155 -2.22 -16.21 1.03
C PRO A 155 -0.88 -16.18 0.31
N GLY A 156 0.09 -16.98 0.73
CA GLY A 156 1.46 -16.96 0.20
C GLY A 156 1.56 -17.18 -1.32
N HIS A 157 0.56 -17.80 -1.94
CA HIS A 157 0.52 -18.01 -3.39
C HIS A 157 -0.20 -16.89 -4.18
N ALA A 158 -0.63 -15.81 -3.51
CA ALA A 158 -1.39 -14.75 -4.16
C ALA A 158 -0.62 -14.03 -5.27
N GLY A 159 0.67 -13.80 -5.06
CA GLY A 159 1.52 -13.04 -5.99
C GLY A 159 1.06 -11.59 -6.16
N HIS A 160 1.79 -10.81 -6.94
CA HIS A 160 1.51 -9.39 -7.18
C HIS A 160 1.46 -9.11 -8.69
N ASP A 161 0.36 -8.51 -9.16
CA ASP A 161 0.21 -7.99 -10.52
C ASP A 161 0.09 -6.45 -10.47
N TYR A 162 1.14 -5.79 -10.89
CA TYR A 162 1.22 -4.33 -10.95
C TYR A 162 0.75 -3.75 -12.29
N GLY A 163 0.65 -4.56 -13.35
CA GLY A 163 0.58 -4.10 -14.75
C GLY A 163 -0.49 -3.05 -15.04
N THR A 164 -1.74 -3.29 -14.66
CA THR A 164 -2.83 -2.33 -14.87
C THR A 164 -2.63 -1.07 -14.03
N ILE A 165 -2.22 -1.25 -12.77
CA ILE A 165 -2.04 -0.13 -11.84
C ILE A 165 -0.87 0.76 -12.24
N GLU A 166 0.24 0.20 -12.74
CA GLU A 166 1.37 0.99 -13.25
C GLU A 166 0.99 1.83 -14.47
N SER A 167 0.19 1.27 -15.38
CA SER A 167 -0.17 1.93 -16.63
C SER A 167 -1.23 3.03 -16.47
N LYS A 168 -2.29 2.76 -15.69
CA LYS A 168 -3.47 3.64 -15.57
C LYS A 168 -3.66 4.26 -14.18
N GLY A 169 -3.09 3.67 -13.13
CA GLY A 169 -3.40 4.00 -11.74
C GLY A 169 -4.78 3.50 -11.33
N PHE A 170 -5.22 3.92 -10.16
CA PHE A 170 -6.60 3.72 -9.70
C PHE A 170 -7.54 4.74 -10.35
N ARG A 171 -8.83 4.40 -10.47
CA ARG A 171 -9.87 5.31 -10.98
C ARG A 171 -10.10 6.53 -10.09
N LYS A 172 -9.76 6.41 -8.82
CA LYS A 172 -9.86 7.49 -7.84
C LYS A 172 -8.47 7.81 -7.27
N ILE A 173 -8.30 9.07 -6.86
CA ILE A 173 -7.13 9.56 -6.13
C ILE A 173 -7.60 10.22 -4.82
N VAL A 174 -6.71 10.30 -3.84
CA VAL A 174 -6.97 11.02 -2.60
C VAL A 174 -6.09 12.25 -2.53
N VAL A 175 -6.72 13.39 -2.45
CA VAL A 175 -6.05 14.71 -2.42
C VAL A 175 -6.46 15.48 -1.17
N GLU A 176 -5.65 16.47 -0.81
CA GLU A 176 -6.06 17.46 0.20
C GLU A 176 -6.94 18.54 -0.45
N ARG A 177 -8.09 18.79 0.15
CA ARG A 177 -8.97 19.93 -0.17
C ARG A 177 -9.45 20.58 1.12
N ASP A 178 -9.24 21.87 1.24
CA ASP A 178 -9.65 22.66 2.42
C ASP A 178 -9.14 22.09 3.75
N GLY A 179 -7.93 21.52 3.74
CA GLY A 179 -7.28 20.92 4.91
C GLY A 179 -7.79 19.50 5.28
N ALA A 180 -8.57 18.85 4.42
CA ALA A 180 -9.10 17.52 4.65
C ALA A 180 -8.89 16.59 3.44
N PRO A 181 -8.83 15.26 3.66
CA PRO A 181 -8.77 14.29 2.57
C PRO A 181 -10.07 14.28 1.75
N ALA A 182 -9.94 14.32 0.43
CA ALA A 182 -11.04 14.21 -0.53
C ALA A 182 -10.74 13.15 -1.59
N VAL A 183 -11.71 12.29 -1.86
CA VAL A 183 -11.61 11.27 -2.92
C VAL A 183 -12.18 11.85 -4.21
N LEU A 184 -11.35 11.92 -5.25
CA LEU A 184 -11.70 12.50 -6.56
C LEU A 184 -11.49 11.48 -7.68
N ASP A 185 -12.10 11.74 -8.83
CA ASP A 185 -11.79 11.01 -10.06
C ASP A 185 -10.34 11.24 -10.48
N ASN A 186 -9.66 10.17 -10.85
CA ASN A 186 -8.31 10.27 -11.37
C ASN A 186 -8.35 10.82 -12.82
N PRO A 187 -7.77 12.00 -13.10
CA PRO A 187 -7.80 12.60 -14.41
C PRO A 187 -7.12 11.75 -15.49
N ARG A 188 -6.26 10.80 -15.11
CA ARG A 188 -5.63 9.86 -16.03
C ARG A 188 -6.60 8.84 -16.65
N TRP A 189 -7.77 8.64 -16.05
CA TRP A 189 -8.81 7.76 -16.56
C TRP A 189 -9.78 8.46 -17.51
N ALA A 190 -9.76 9.80 -17.56
CA ALA A 190 -10.59 10.61 -18.44
C ALA A 190 -9.97 10.80 -19.85
N GLN A 191 -8.80 10.22 -20.09
CA GLN A 191 -8.05 10.36 -21.36
C GLN A 191 -8.17 9.12 -22.23
#